data_2a0c44f3f7c448eb91200c60e5694af9
#
_entry.id   2a0c44f3f7c448eb91200c60e5694af9
#
_cell.length_a   1.000
_cell.length_b   1.000
_cell.length_c   1.000
_cell.angle_alpha   90.00
_cell.angle_beta   90.00
_cell.angle_gamma   90.00
#
_symmetry.space_group_name_H-M   'P 1'
#
loop_
_entity.id
_entity.type
_entity.pdbx_description
1 polymer ?
#
loop_
_entity_poly.entity_id
_entity_poly.type
_entity_poly.pdbx_seq_one_letter_code
_entity_poly.pdbx_strand_id
1 'polypeptide(L)'
;MDEKRFDPQKLHKLNNPDRLSDLPPDYIWSKLNLKDPSILVDIGAGTGFFSIPFVNYTKNGKVFACDISDIMIEWMANNICHKHPNIIPVKMEGGTVPLEESLADLVYMINLHHELDEPGAMLKEAFRLLKANGKIFIVDWKKEEMLEGPATHLRYLPEEVKKQLMSAGFENIAIYNEMSKHFLVIAEK
;
A
#
# COMPACT_ATOMS: atom_id res chain seq x y z
N MET A 1 -19.06 13.27 7.26
CA MET A 1 -17.79 12.50 7.35
C MET A 1 -17.78 11.63 6.13
N ASP A 2 -16.70 11.62 5.36
CA ASP A 2 -16.59 10.79 4.17
C ASP A 2 -16.57 9.32 4.64
N GLU A 3 -17.60 8.57 4.27
CA GLU A 3 -17.80 7.17 4.71
C GLU A 3 -16.72 6.23 4.15
N LYS A 4 -16.02 6.70 3.13
CA LYS A 4 -15.03 5.95 2.36
C LYS A 4 -13.61 6.03 2.94
N ARG A 5 -13.24 7.18 3.54
CA ARG A 5 -11.87 7.45 4.01
C ARG A 5 -11.70 7.16 5.49
N PHE A 6 -10.51 6.66 5.83
CA PHE A 6 -10.14 6.44 7.24
C PHE A 6 -10.14 7.76 8.03
N ASP A 7 -10.74 7.71 9.23
CA ASP A 7 -10.76 8.84 10.17
C ASP A 7 -9.39 9.01 10.86
N PRO A 8 -8.64 10.08 10.57
CA PRO A 8 -7.30 10.28 11.14
C PRO A 8 -7.26 10.37 12.68
N GLN A 9 -8.40 10.58 13.33
CA GLN A 9 -8.48 10.60 14.81
C GLN A 9 -8.40 9.20 15.42
N LYS A 10 -8.53 8.13 14.60
CA LYS A 10 -8.50 6.74 15.04
C LYS A 10 -7.13 6.08 14.87
N LEU A 11 -6.03 6.84 15.03
CA LEU A 11 -4.64 6.38 14.87
C LEU A 11 -4.31 5.07 15.60
N HIS A 12 -4.92 4.85 16.80
CA HIS A 12 -4.72 3.63 17.56
C HIS A 12 -5.11 2.35 16.79
N LYS A 13 -6.10 2.44 15.88
CA LYS A 13 -6.49 1.30 15.03
C LYS A 13 -5.42 0.97 14.00
N LEU A 14 -4.75 1.98 13.44
CA LEU A 14 -3.67 1.78 12.46
C LEU A 14 -2.42 1.18 13.10
N ASN A 15 -2.20 1.42 14.37
CA ASN A 15 -1.03 0.95 15.12
C ASN A 15 -1.31 -0.32 15.94
N ASN A 16 -2.46 -0.98 15.77
CA ASN A 16 -2.76 -2.23 16.47
C ASN A 16 -1.88 -3.36 15.95
N PRO A 17 -1.06 -4.02 16.83
CA PRO A 17 -0.18 -5.13 16.42
C PRO A 17 -0.93 -6.33 15.82
N ASP A 18 -2.20 -6.53 16.18
CA ASP A 18 -3.02 -7.64 15.67
C ASP A 18 -3.16 -7.60 14.14
N ARG A 19 -2.97 -6.42 13.52
CA ARG A 19 -2.96 -6.26 12.06
C ARG A 19 -1.87 -7.08 11.37
N LEU A 20 -0.74 -7.35 12.05
CA LEU A 20 0.32 -8.21 11.49
C LEU A 20 -0.11 -9.67 11.36
N SER A 21 -1.08 -10.12 12.17
CA SER A 21 -1.65 -11.46 12.04
C SER A 21 -2.62 -11.56 10.87
N ASP A 22 -3.42 -10.50 10.63
CA ASP A 22 -4.35 -10.44 9.50
C ASP A 22 -3.65 -10.18 8.15
N LEU A 23 -2.54 -9.44 8.20
CA LEU A 23 -1.75 -8.95 7.07
C LEU A 23 -0.28 -9.29 7.29
N PRO A 24 0.12 -10.58 7.25
CA PRO A 24 1.47 -11.00 7.63
C PRO A 24 2.50 -10.54 6.58
N PRO A 25 3.44 -9.64 6.96
CA PRO A 25 4.40 -9.07 6.01
C PRO A 25 5.31 -10.12 5.38
N ASP A 26 5.73 -11.14 6.14
CA ASP A 26 6.58 -12.22 5.63
C ASP A 26 5.89 -13.02 4.52
N TYR A 27 4.58 -13.30 4.68
CA TYR A 27 3.78 -13.96 3.65
C TYR A 27 3.71 -13.11 2.39
N ILE A 28 3.37 -11.82 2.50
CA ILE A 28 3.27 -10.90 1.37
C ILE A 28 4.62 -10.83 0.65
N TRP A 29 5.71 -10.61 1.41
CA TRP A 29 7.06 -10.50 0.87
C TRP A 29 7.49 -11.76 0.11
N SER A 30 7.17 -12.95 0.64
CA SER A 30 7.50 -14.23 0.01
C SER A 30 6.91 -14.41 -1.39
N LYS A 31 5.78 -13.73 -1.68
CA LYS A 31 5.11 -13.79 -2.99
C LYS A 31 5.72 -12.84 -4.02
N LEU A 32 6.45 -11.80 -3.59
CA LEU A 32 6.98 -10.76 -4.47
C LEU A 32 8.15 -11.23 -5.33
N ASN A 33 8.95 -12.18 -4.83
CA ASN A 33 10.16 -12.68 -5.51
C ASN A 33 11.06 -11.51 -6.01
N LEU A 34 11.28 -10.51 -5.16
CA LEU A 34 12.16 -9.36 -5.44
C LEU A 34 13.60 -9.70 -5.12
N LYS A 35 14.52 -9.24 -5.96
CA LYS A 35 15.96 -9.37 -5.75
C LYS A 35 16.54 -8.03 -5.32
N ASP A 36 16.95 -7.94 -4.04
CA ASP A 36 17.62 -6.78 -3.44
C ASP A 36 16.97 -5.42 -3.80
N PRO A 37 15.67 -5.20 -3.58
CA PRO A 37 15.04 -3.93 -3.86
C PRO A 37 15.61 -2.84 -2.98
N SER A 38 15.78 -1.65 -3.54
CA SER A 38 16.38 -0.51 -2.85
C SER A 38 15.41 0.62 -2.57
N ILE A 39 14.37 0.78 -3.40
CA ILE A 39 13.38 1.85 -3.26
C ILE A 39 11.97 1.26 -3.30
N LEU A 40 11.26 1.47 -2.21
CA LEU A 40 9.87 1.09 -2.03
C LEU A 40 9.02 2.35 -1.89
N VAL A 41 7.78 2.32 -2.38
CA VAL A 41 6.79 3.39 -2.20
C VAL A 41 5.54 2.80 -1.60
N ASP A 42 5.18 3.28 -0.41
CA ASP A 42 3.98 2.93 0.35
C ASP A 42 2.94 4.02 0.10
N ILE A 43 1.92 3.75 -0.71
CA ILE A 43 0.86 4.72 -1.02
C ILE A 43 -0.28 4.52 -0.03
N GLY A 44 -0.68 5.60 0.66
CA GLY A 44 -1.63 5.56 1.77
C GLY A 44 -1.02 4.92 3.01
N ALA A 45 0.22 5.29 3.32
CA ALA A 45 1.01 4.69 4.40
C ALA A 45 0.39 4.87 5.79
N GLY A 46 -0.52 5.82 5.96
CA GLY A 46 -1.11 6.13 7.25
C GLY A 46 -0.04 6.49 8.28
N THR A 47 0.05 5.71 9.34
CA THR A 47 1.06 5.89 10.38
C THR A 47 2.43 5.30 10.04
N GLY A 48 2.64 4.75 8.85
CA GLY A 48 3.88 4.03 8.49
C GLY A 48 4.02 2.66 9.15
N PHE A 49 2.93 2.14 9.72
CA PHE A 49 2.95 0.86 10.45
C PHE A 49 3.48 -0.30 9.59
N PHE A 50 3.04 -0.40 8.34
CA PHE A 50 3.52 -1.40 7.39
C PHE A 50 4.83 -1.00 6.68
N SER A 51 5.17 0.28 6.63
CA SER A 51 6.47 0.72 6.08
C SER A 51 7.64 0.13 6.89
N ILE A 52 7.47 -0.09 8.21
CA ILE A 52 8.52 -0.64 9.10
C ILE A 52 8.93 -2.07 8.71
N PRO A 53 8.04 -3.07 8.63
CA PRO A 53 8.46 -4.41 8.24
C PRO A 53 9.03 -4.43 6.82
N PHE A 54 8.47 -3.67 5.87
CA PHE A 54 8.94 -3.71 4.49
C PHE A 54 10.31 -3.06 4.30
N VAL A 55 10.67 -2.00 5.03
CA VAL A 55 12.03 -1.45 4.98
C VAL A 55 13.05 -2.44 5.52
N ASN A 56 12.69 -3.26 6.50
CA ASN A 56 13.58 -4.26 7.09
C ASN A 56 13.90 -5.43 6.15
N TYR A 57 13.08 -5.70 5.11
CA TYR A 57 13.39 -6.69 4.08
C TYR A 57 14.40 -6.18 3.05
N THR A 58 14.69 -4.90 3.03
CA THR A 58 15.73 -4.34 2.17
C THR A 58 17.08 -4.34 2.91
N LYS A 59 18.20 -4.52 2.20
CA LYS A 59 19.53 -4.49 2.85
C LYS A 59 19.93 -3.07 3.30
N ASN A 60 19.68 -2.07 2.47
CA ASN A 60 19.97 -0.64 2.72
C ASN A 60 18.97 0.24 1.96
N GLY A 61 17.78 -0.26 1.75
CA GLY A 61 16.75 0.44 0.96
C GLY A 61 16.03 1.51 1.76
N LYS A 62 15.14 2.19 1.04
CA LYS A 62 14.29 3.26 1.57
C LYS A 62 12.83 2.94 1.27
N VAL A 63 11.94 3.39 2.15
CA VAL A 63 10.50 3.45 1.90
C VAL A 63 10.08 4.91 1.87
N PHE A 64 9.53 5.37 0.76
CA PHE A 64 8.78 6.61 0.70
C PHE A 64 7.35 6.33 1.17
N ALA A 65 7.04 6.76 2.39
CA ALA A 65 5.74 6.55 3.03
C ALA A 65 4.82 7.73 2.68
N CYS A 66 3.98 7.54 1.66
CA CYS A 66 3.19 8.59 1.03
C CYS A 66 1.77 8.62 1.61
N ASP A 67 1.30 9.80 2.02
CA ASP A 67 -0.07 9.98 2.51
C ASP A 67 -0.62 11.37 2.17
N ILE A 68 -1.95 11.48 2.02
CA ILE A 68 -2.64 12.75 1.78
C ILE A 68 -2.95 13.53 3.06
N SER A 69 -2.83 12.90 4.23
CA SER A 69 -3.17 13.49 5.53
C SER A 69 -1.94 14.12 6.19
N ASP A 70 -2.01 15.43 6.50
CA ASP A 70 -0.96 16.09 7.27
C ASP A 70 -0.76 15.45 8.63
N ILE A 71 -1.85 14.99 9.27
CA ILE A 71 -1.81 14.30 10.56
C ILE A 71 -0.95 13.02 10.48
N MET A 72 -1.08 12.26 9.38
CA MET A 72 -0.29 11.03 9.17
C MET A 72 1.18 11.34 8.91
N ILE A 73 1.46 12.37 8.10
CA ILE A 73 2.83 12.83 7.83
C ILE A 73 3.52 13.29 9.12
N GLU A 74 2.87 14.13 9.93
CA GLU A 74 3.39 14.59 11.21
C GLU A 74 3.59 13.43 12.19
N TRP A 75 2.64 12.48 12.22
CA TRP A 75 2.75 11.28 13.06
C TRP A 75 3.99 10.46 12.71
N MET A 76 4.21 10.16 11.44
CA MET A 76 5.39 9.44 10.98
C MET A 76 6.68 10.17 11.32
N ALA A 77 6.74 11.48 11.07
CA ALA A 77 7.91 12.30 11.37
C ALA A 77 8.28 12.24 12.87
N ASN A 78 7.28 12.34 13.74
CA ASN A 78 7.48 12.39 15.19
C ASN A 78 7.70 11.02 15.85
N ASN A 79 7.16 9.93 15.29
CA ASN A 79 7.13 8.64 15.98
C ASN A 79 7.94 7.53 15.28
N ILE A 80 8.21 7.67 13.97
CA ILE A 80 8.85 6.62 13.16
C ILE A 80 10.25 7.01 12.72
N CYS A 81 10.42 8.19 12.10
CA CYS A 81 11.64 8.54 11.36
C CYS A 81 12.92 8.55 12.20
N HIS A 82 12.86 8.90 13.48
CA HIS A 82 14.03 8.89 14.34
C HIS A 82 14.56 7.48 14.66
N LYS A 83 13.68 6.46 14.59
CA LYS A 83 14.05 5.05 14.79
C LYS A 83 14.32 4.34 13.47
N HIS A 84 13.68 4.80 12.40
CA HIS A 84 13.74 4.23 11.07
C HIS A 84 14.06 5.33 10.04
N PRO A 85 15.32 5.84 9.99
CA PRO A 85 15.68 6.97 9.11
C PRO A 85 15.53 6.66 7.61
N ASN A 86 15.37 5.39 7.26
CA ASN A 86 15.12 4.94 5.89
C ASN A 86 13.63 4.99 5.50
N ILE A 87 12.74 5.35 6.43
CA ILE A 87 11.32 5.63 6.13
C ILE A 87 11.18 7.14 5.99
N ILE A 88 10.77 7.59 4.82
CA ILE A 88 10.71 9.00 4.44
C ILE A 88 9.24 9.36 4.21
N PRO A 89 8.59 10.11 5.10
CA PRO A 89 7.24 10.58 4.88
C PRO A 89 7.17 11.53 3.69
N VAL A 90 6.18 11.33 2.83
CA VAL A 90 5.96 12.15 1.64
C VAL A 90 4.50 12.59 1.58
N LYS A 91 4.27 13.90 1.65
CA LYS A 91 2.94 14.48 1.48
C LYS A 91 2.50 14.35 0.03
N MET A 92 1.34 13.71 -0.19
CA MET A 92 0.70 13.64 -1.50
C MET A 92 -0.26 14.80 -1.71
N GLU A 93 -0.41 15.25 -2.95
CA GLU A 93 -1.39 16.22 -3.37
C GLU A 93 -2.41 15.56 -4.31
N GLY A 94 -3.63 15.34 -3.82
CA GLY A 94 -4.64 14.60 -4.55
C GLY A 94 -4.18 13.17 -4.87
N GLY A 95 -4.25 12.78 -6.13
CA GLY A 95 -3.82 11.46 -6.62
C GLY A 95 -2.36 11.38 -7.09
N THR A 96 -1.54 12.42 -6.84
CA THR A 96 -0.16 12.51 -7.34
C THR A 96 0.85 12.34 -6.22
N VAL A 97 1.86 11.51 -6.44
CA VAL A 97 3.00 11.33 -5.56
C VAL A 97 4.16 12.19 -6.07
N PRO A 98 4.70 13.15 -5.29
CA PRO A 98 5.73 14.06 -5.76
C PRO A 98 7.13 13.40 -5.78
N LEU A 99 7.23 12.29 -6.51
CA LEU A 99 8.46 11.54 -6.74
C LEU A 99 8.70 11.39 -8.25
N GLU A 100 9.96 11.18 -8.61
CA GLU A 100 10.36 10.97 -10.00
C GLU A 100 9.76 9.67 -10.56
N GLU A 101 9.56 9.64 -11.88
CA GLU A 101 9.18 8.42 -12.59
C GLU A 101 10.30 7.38 -12.58
N SER A 102 9.94 6.12 -12.73
CA SER A 102 10.89 5.01 -12.82
C SER A 102 11.90 4.94 -11.67
N LEU A 103 11.46 5.33 -10.46
CA LEU A 103 12.28 5.36 -9.24
C LEU A 103 12.19 4.07 -8.45
N ALA A 104 10.99 3.49 -8.33
CA ALA A 104 10.69 2.44 -7.37
C ALA A 104 10.89 1.02 -7.91
N ASP A 105 11.43 0.15 -7.09
CA ASP A 105 11.47 -1.30 -7.33
C ASP A 105 10.14 -1.96 -6.95
N LEU A 106 9.46 -1.38 -5.94
CA LEU A 106 8.17 -1.84 -5.43
C LEU A 106 7.29 -0.64 -5.08
N VAL A 107 6.04 -0.66 -5.54
CA VAL A 107 4.96 0.21 -5.07
C VAL A 107 3.92 -0.67 -4.38
N TYR A 108 3.34 -0.21 -3.28
CA TYR A 108 2.30 -0.98 -2.63
C TYR A 108 1.22 -0.14 -1.96
N MET A 109 0.05 -0.76 -1.82
CA MET A 109 -1.12 -0.22 -1.14
C MET A 109 -1.69 -1.29 -0.21
N ILE A 110 -1.91 -0.96 1.06
CA ILE A 110 -2.49 -1.86 2.06
C ILE A 110 -3.71 -1.20 2.67
N ASN A 111 -4.88 -1.79 2.42
CA ASN A 111 -6.18 -1.28 2.87
C ASN A 111 -6.45 0.16 2.44
N LEU A 112 -6.06 0.50 1.21
CA LEU A 112 -6.25 1.81 0.61
C LEU A 112 -7.17 1.77 -0.63
N HIS A 113 -7.11 0.68 -1.42
CA HIS A 113 -7.72 0.66 -2.75
C HIS A 113 -9.22 0.95 -2.73
N HIS A 114 -9.94 0.49 -1.70
CA HIS A 114 -11.35 0.76 -1.48
C HIS A 114 -11.66 2.22 -1.13
N GLU A 115 -10.67 2.99 -0.67
CA GLU A 115 -10.82 4.41 -0.32
C GLU A 115 -10.62 5.35 -1.53
N LEU A 116 -10.06 4.86 -2.63
CA LEU A 116 -9.72 5.67 -3.79
C LEU A 116 -11.00 6.12 -4.55
N ASP A 117 -11.06 7.41 -4.87
CA ASP A 117 -12.12 7.95 -5.72
C ASP A 117 -11.89 7.57 -7.18
N GLU A 118 -10.62 7.62 -7.62
CA GLU A 118 -10.17 7.31 -8.98
C GLU A 118 -9.08 6.21 -8.96
N PRO A 119 -9.45 4.93 -8.71
CA PRO A 119 -8.46 3.86 -8.60
C PRO A 119 -7.57 3.73 -9.84
N GLY A 120 -8.16 3.91 -11.04
CA GLY A 120 -7.41 3.85 -12.30
C GLY A 120 -6.34 4.94 -12.43
N ALA A 121 -6.57 6.14 -11.91
CA ALA A 121 -5.59 7.22 -11.90
C ALA A 121 -4.43 6.88 -10.94
N MET A 122 -4.73 6.37 -9.74
CA MET A 122 -3.71 5.96 -8.77
C MET A 122 -2.87 4.78 -9.29
N LEU A 123 -3.47 3.83 -9.99
CA LEU A 123 -2.72 2.72 -10.59
C LEU A 123 -1.79 3.19 -11.71
N LYS A 124 -2.19 4.18 -12.51
CA LYS A 124 -1.30 4.82 -13.50
C LYS A 124 -0.17 5.57 -12.83
N GLU A 125 -0.43 6.23 -11.72
CA GLU A 125 0.59 6.89 -10.92
C GLU A 125 1.58 5.87 -10.33
N ALA A 126 1.10 4.76 -9.78
CA ALA A 126 1.95 3.66 -9.34
C ALA A 126 2.80 3.09 -10.48
N PHE A 127 2.22 2.95 -11.68
CA PHE A 127 2.94 2.53 -12.89
C PHE A 127 4.03 3.53 -13.28
N ARG A 128 3.76 4.83 -13.21
CA ARG A 128 4.76 5.89 -13.48
C ARG A 128 5.95 5.77 -12.54
N LEU A 129 5.71 5.56 -11.25
CA LEU A 129 6.75 5.48 -10.21
C LEU A 129 7.65 4.25 -10.35
N LEU A 130 7.13 3.14 -10.87
CA LEU A 130 7.87 1.90 -10.98
C LEU A 130 8.93 1.93 -12.09
N LYS A 131 10.09 1.35 -11.81
CA LYS A 131 11.09 0.96 -12.80
C LYS A 131 10.53 -0.10 -13.76
N ALA A 132 11.19 -0.29 -14.90
CA ALA A 132 10.93 -1.47 -15.74
C ALA A 132 11.15 -2.75 -14.91
N ASN A 133 10.23 -3.71 -15.03
CA ASN A 133 10.13 -4.94 -14.22
C ASN A 133 9.92 -4.70 -12.70
N GLY A 134 9.63 -3.48 -12.30
CA GLY A 134 9.19 -3.17 -10.92
C GLY A 134 7.82 -3.77 -10.64
N LYS A 135 7.53 -4.03 -9.38
CA LYS A 135 6.28 -4.68 -8.96
C LYS A 135 5.37 -3.76 -8.19
N ILE A 136 4.08 -4.02 -8.34
CA ILE A 136 3.06 -3.49 -7.43
C ILE A 136 2.43 -4.63 -6.65
N PHE A 137 2.10 -4.39 -5.38
CA PHE A 137 1.09 -5.20 -4.72
C PHE A 137 -0.02 -4.37 -4.10
N ILE A 138 -1.21 -4.94 -4.08
CA ILE A 138 -2.39 -4.39 -3.44
C ILE A 138 -2.92 -5.45 -2.49
N VAL A 139 -3.05 -5.09 -1.22
CA VAL A 139 -3.76 -5.88 -0.22
C VAL A 139 -4.99 -5.10 0.19
N ASP A 140 -6.16 -5.74 0.09
CA ASP A 140 -7.40 -5.10 0.52
C ASP A 140 -8.42 -6.13 1.03
N TRP A 141 -9.47 -5.62 1.67
CA TRP A 141 -10.52 -6.41 2.28
C TRP A 141 -11.28 -7.25 1.26
N LYS A 142 -11.50 -8.53 1.59
CA LYS A 142 -12.41 -9.37 0.80
C LYS A 142 -13.82 -8.82 0.80
N LYS A 143 -14.50 -8.92 -0.34
CA LYS A 143 -15.89 -8.46 -0.51
C LYS A 143 -16.87 -9.49 0.06
N GLU A 144 -16.75 -9.74 1.37
CA GLU A 144 -17.52 -10.70 2.14
C GLU A 144 -18.13 -10.00 3.36
N GLU A 145 -19.22 -10.52 3.92
CA GLU A 145 -19.79 -10.02 5.16
C GLU A 145 -18.85 -10.29 6.35
N MET A 146 -18.46 -9.22 7.04
CA MET A 146 -17.54 -9.26 8.18
C MET A 146 -17.98 -8.26 9.25
N LEU A 147 -17.60 -8.54 10.50
CA LEU A 147 -17.87 -7.62 11.62
C LEU A 147 -16.96 -6.38 11.65
N GLU A 148 -15.93 -6.37 10.83
CA GLU A 148 -14.91 -5.32 10.75
C GLU A 148 -14.56 -4.94 9.31
N GLY A 149 -13.84 -3.83 9.15
CA GLY A 149 -13.45 -3.30 7.85
C GLY A 149 -14.47 -2.30 7.28
N PRO A 150 -14.27 -1.82 6.07
CA PRO A 150 -15.18 -0.92 5.38
C PRO A 150 -16.49 -1.63 5.00
N ALA A 151 -17.55 -0.87 4.71
CA ALA A 151 -18.81 -1.44 4.24
C ALA A 151 -18.60 -2.31 2.99
N THR A 152 -19.30 -3.46 2.88
CA THR A 152 -19.09 -4.45 1.82
C THR A 152 -19.24 -3.86 0.41
N HIS A 153 -20.11 -2.85 0.22
CA HIS A 153 -20.31 -2.19 -1.07
C HIS A 153 -19.10 -1.35 -1.53
N LEU A 154 -18.23 -0.92 -0.61
CA LEU A 154 -16.98 -0.19 -0.92
C LEU A 154 -15.84 -1.13 -1.32
N ARG A 155 -15.94 -2.41 -0.98
CA ARG A 155 -14.88 -3.39 -1.24
C ARG A 155 -14.90 -3.86 -2.68
N TYR A 156 -13.73 -4.13 -3.23
CA TYR A 156 -13.53 -4.70 -4.56
C TYR A 156 -13.38 -6.22 -4.49
N LEU A 157 -13.79 -6.89 -5.55
CA LEU A 157 -13.36 -8.27 -5.82
C LEU A 157 -11.92 -8.24 -6.36
N PRO A 158 -11.07 -9.23 -6.04
CA PRO A 158 -9.69 -9.27 -6.55
C PRO A 158 -9.63 -9.28 -8.09
N GLU A 159 -10.62 -9.85 -8.77
CA GLU A 159 -10.73 -9.83 -10.22
C GLU A 159 -11.06 -8.44 -10.80
N GLU A 160 -11.74 -7.58 -10.02
CA GLU A 160 -11.99 -6.17 -10.41
C GLU A 160 -10.67 -5.40 -10.32
N VAL A 161 -9.89 -5.59 -9.24
CA VAL A 161 -8.56 -4.99 -9.08
C VAL A 161 -7.60 -5.45 -10.19
N LYS A 162 -7.61 -6.75 -10.52
CA LYS A 162 -6.84 -7.30 -11.65
C LYS A 162 -7.16 -6.59 -12.96
N LYS A 163 -8.44 -6.41 -13.29
CA LYS A 163 -8.85 -5.70 -14.52
C LYS A 163 -8.39 -4.24 -14.53
N GLN A 164 -8.45 -3.56 -13.38
CA GLN A 164 -7.97 -2.18 -13.25
C GLN A 164 -6.46 -2.09 -13.45
N LEU A 165 -5.69 -3.03 -12.88
CA LEU A 165 -4.23 -3.15 -13.09
C LEU A 165 -3.90 -3.37 -14.57
N MET A 166 -4.58 -4.30 -15.25
CA MET A 166 -4.41 -4.51 -16.69
C MET A 166 -4.68 -3.24 -17.49
N SER A 167 -5.76 -2.51 -17.14
CA SER A 167 -6.11 -1.24 -17.80
C SER A 167 -5.10 -0.12 -17.56
N ALA A 168 -4.33 -0.19 -16.46
CA ALA A 168 -3.25 0.72 -16.14
C ALA A 168 -1.90 0.34 -16.79
N GLY A 169 -1.81 -0.81 -17.48
CA GLY A 169 -0.65 -1.27 -18.21
C GLY A 169 0.18 -2.35 -17.51
N PHE A 170 -0.28 -2.85 -16.35
CA PHE A 170 0.41 -3.92 -15.63
C PHE A 170 0.20 -5.29 -16.26
N GLU A 171 1.21 -6.14 -16.15
CA GLU A 171 1.24 -7.50 -16.66
C GLU A 171 1.55 -8.52 -15.53
N ASN A 172 1.60 -9.82 -15.85
CA ASN A 172 1.96 -10.90 -14.94
C ASN A 172 1.20 -10.89 -13.60
N ILE A 173 -0.13 -10.67 -13.68
CA ILE A 173 -0.96 -10.44 -12.50
C ILE A 173 -1.33 -11.75 -11.80
N ALA A 174 -0.94 -11.87 -10.55
CA ALA A 174 -1.25 -12.99 -9.66
C ALA A 174 -2.19 -12.56 -8.52
N ILE A 175 -3.15 -13.42 -8.17
CA ILE A 175 -4.11 -13.22 -7.06
C ILE A 175 -3.87 -14.31 -6.03
N TYR A 176 -3.87 -13.90 -4.74
CA TYR A 176 -3.72 -14.77 -3.58
C TYR A 176 -4.85 -14.49 -2.59
N ASN A 177 -5.60 -15.52 -2.20
CA ASN A 177 -6.78 -15.42 -1.34
C ASN A 177 -6.62 -16.14 0.00
N GLU A 178 -5.40 -16.54 0.37
CA GLU A 178 -5.13 -17.37 1.54
C GLU A 178 -5.25 -16.65 2.88
N MET A 179 -5.11 -15.29 2.89
CA MET A 179 -5.36 -14.50 4.10
C MET A 179 -6.84 -14.55 4.48
N SER A 180 -7.13 -14.57 5.77
CA SER A 180 -8.51 -14.77 6.27
C SER A 180 -9.47 -13.68 5.85
N LYS A 181 -9.09 -12.41 5.97
CA LYS A 181 -9.94 -11.23 5.75
C LYS A 181 -9.60 -10.45 4.49
N HIS A 182 -8.42 -10.69 3.92
CA HIS A 182 -7.86 -9.89 2.83
C HIS A 182 -7.49 -10.75 1.62
N PHE A 183 -7.41 -10.12 0.48
CA PHE A 183 -6.77 -10.67 -0.71
C PHE A 183 -5.46 -9.92 -0.99
N LEU A 184 -4.58 -10.53 -1.74
CA LEU A 184 -3.36 -9.93 -2.26
C LEU A 184 -3.35 -10.06 -3.79
N VAL A 185 -3.13 -8.95 -4.48
CA VAL A 185 -2.87 -8.93 -5.93
C VAL A 185 -1.47 -8.38 -6.15
N ILE A 186 -0.68 -9.07 -6.97
CA ILE A 186 0.67 -8.66 -7.37
C ILE A 186 0.70 -8.53 -8.88
N ALA A 187 1.38 -7.51 -9.40
CA ALA A 187 1.57 -7.29 -10.83
C ALA A 187 2.95 -6.71 -11.14
N GLU A 188 3.37 -6.74 -12.40
CA GLU A 188 4.65 -6.20 -12.90
C GLU A 188 4.40 -5.08 -13.92
N LYS A 189 5.32 -4.09 -13.94
CA LYS A 189 5.40 -3.06 -14.98
C LYS A 189 6.20 -3.57 -16.18
#